data_8f2b0f9f80c0e869fe592521097175aa
#
_entry.id   8f2b0f9f80c0e869fe592521097175aa
#
_cell.length_a   1.000
_cell.length_b   1.000
_cell.length_c   1.000
_cell.angle_alpha   90.00
_cell.angle_beta   90.00
_cell.angle_gamma   90.00
#
_symmetry.space_group_name_H-M   'P 1'
#
loop_
_entity.id
_entity.type
_entity.pdbx_description
1 polymer ?
#
loop_
_entity_poly.entity_id
_entity_poly.type
_entity_poly.pdbx_seq_one_letter_code
_entity_poly.pdbx_strand_id
1 'polypeptide(L)'
;MGKKLKYMFLKLKSFLRKKILGEYAIGVLYETKNGNIAAPIEDLMVGKKLGSKGEYNMSEINTIKDYIKPTDTIYIVGVHWGTLLIPLSKYCEKVVGYEANPKTFFFLETNLLINKISNVLLFNNAAGDASKKMKFYTSIINSGGSKIKPKIDKQMYVYDDPDTIEVDMVAIDEHSKTNNLNEAQGIIMDIEGAEYYALQGMTSVLKASRFLYIEYVPHHLENVSCTSNEDFFSLILPHYNTARFMNDRSKCFNIMNDSDMFLSYINTLKDAGKSDDILFAN
;
A
#
# COMPACT_ATOMS: atom_id res chain seq x y z
N MET A 1 27.86 9.48 -1.37
CA MET A 1 27.96 8.00 -1.20
C MET A 1 27.10 7.36 -2.28
N GLY A 2 27.68 6.53 -3.19
CA GLY A 2 26.93 5.93 -4.30
C GLY A 2 25.79 5.03 -3.78
N LYS A 3 24.67 4.92 -4.55
CA LYS A 3 23.50 4.11 -4.17
C LYS A 3 23.88 2.67 -3.76
N LYS A 4 24.82 2.02 -4.48
CA LYS A 4 25.33 0.67 -4.18
C LYS A 4 25.96 0.56 -2.78
N LEU A 5 26.76 1.54 -2.36
CA LEU A 5 27.38 1.59 -1.04
C LEU A 5 26.34 1.77 0.08
N LYS A 6 25.29 2.59 -0.17
CA LYS A 6 24.18 2.76 0.76
C LYS A 6 23.44 1.43 1.00
N TYR A 7 23.15 0.67 -0.05
CA TYR A 7 22.47 -0.61 0.06
C TYR A 7 23.31 -1.67 0.78
N MET A 8 24.61 -1.75 0.48
CA MET A 8 25.53 -2.64 1.19
C MET A 8 25.57 -2.34 2.69
N PHE A 9 25.56 -1.06 3.07
CA PHE A 9 25.53 -0.66 4.47
C PHE A 9 24.19 -1.00 5.17
N LEU A 10 23.07 -0.91 4.47
CA LEU A 10 21.77 -1.35 4.99
C LEU A 10 21.73 -2.86 5.23
N LYS A 11 22.23 -3.67 4.30
CA LYS A 11 22.36 -5.14 4.47
C LYS A 11 23.21 -5.50 5.71
N LEU A 12 24.36 -4.85 5.86
CA LEU A 12 25.21 -5.06 7.03
C LEU A 12 24.51 -4.70 8.34
N LYS A 13 23.77 -3.59 8.37
CA LYS A 13 22.98 -3.19 9.56
C LYS A 13 21.89 -4.21 9.90
N SER A 14 21.14 -4.68 8.90
CA SER A 14 20.11 -5.71 9.09
C SER A 14 20.71 -6.99 9.66
N PHE A 15 21.82 -7.47 9.08
CA PHE A 15 22.56 -8.63 9.57
C PHE A 15 23.05 -8.45 11.03
N LEU A 16 23.69 -7.32 11.35
CA LEU A 16 24.16 -7.03 12.70
C LEU A 16 23.03 -6.99 13.72
N ARG A 17 21.87 -6.40 13.35
CA ARG A 17 20.69 -6.37 14.20
C ARG A 17 20.21 -7.77 14.55
N LYS A 18 20.16 -8.68 13.56
CA LYS A 18 19.82 -10.10 13.79
C LYS A 18 20.84 -10.79 14.71
N LYS A 19 22.13 -10.53 14.54
CA LYS A 19 23.16 -11.08 15.44
C LYS A 19 23.05 -10.59 16.88
N ILE A 20 22.68 -9.31 17.09
CA ILE A 20 22.52 -8.73 18.42
C ILE A 20 21.28 -9.28 19.12
N LEU A 21 20.15 -9.40 18.40
CA LEU A 21 18.88 -9.86 18.98
C LEU A 21 18.79 -11.38 19.14
N GLY A 22 19.67 -12.12 18.48
CA GLY A 22 19.73 -13.59 18.50
C GLY A 22 19.20 -14.24 17.22
N GLU A 23 19.74 -15.42 16.92
CA GLU A 23 19.48 -16.14 15.67
C GLU A 23 17.98 -16.51 15.48
N TYR A 24 17.30 -16.80 16.59
CA TYR A 24 15.90 -17.21 16.59
C TYR A 24 14.91 -16.04 16.77
N ALA A 25 15.41 -14.80 16.90
CA ALA A 25 14.54 -13.64 16.94
C ALA A 25 13.95 -13.36 15.55
N ILE A 26 12.62 -13.30 15.45
CA ILE A 26 11.91 -13.09 14.18
C ILE A 26 11.36 -11.67 14.04
N GLY A 27 11.09 -10.98 15.14
CA GLY A 27 10.49 -9.64 15.13
C GLY A 27 10.77 -8.84 16.39
N VAL A 28 10.40 -7.58 16.33
CA VAL A 28 10.43 -6.63 17.44
C VAL A 28 9.05 -6.02 17.58
N LEU A 29 8.53 -5.96 18.80
CA LEU A 29 7.26 -5.28 19.11
C LEU A 29 7.55 -3.83 19.49
N TYR A 30 6.86 -2.91 18.83
CA TYR A 30 6.91 -1.47 19.08
C TYR A 30 5.57 -0.99 19.66
N GLU A 31 5.60 -0.23 20.75
CA GLU A 31 4.46 0.54 21.24
C GLU A 31 4.46 1.90 20.55
N THR A 32 3.43 2.19 19.74
CA THR A 32 3.39 3.35 18.85
C THR A 32 2.01 4.00 18.82
N LYS A 33 1.93 5.19 18.22
CA LYS A 33 0.64 5.85 17.93
C LYS A 33 -0.25 5.05 16.94
N ASN A 34 0.38 4.20 16.10
CA ASN A 34 -0.34 3.30 15.19
C ASN A 34 -0.91 2.06 15.89
N GLY A 35 -0.60 1.87 17.18
CA GLY A 35 -0.89 0.69 17.97
C GLY A 35 0.39 -0.09 18.33
N ASN A 36 0.21 -1.27 18.90
CA ASN A 36 1.31 -2.21 19.17
C ASN A 36 1.66 -2.95 17.88
N ILE A 37 2.83 -2.68 17.30
CA ILE A 37 3.23 -3.21 15.99
C ILE A 37 4.44 -4.13 16.14
N ALA A 38 4.24 -5.42 15.91
CA ALA A 38 5.32 -6.36 15.67
C ALA A 38 5.79 -6.26 14.21
N ALA A 39 7.09 -6.18 14.02
CA ALA A 39 7.70 -6.06 12.70
C ALA A 39 8.95 -6.95 12.59
N PRO A 40 9.32 -7.44 11.39
CA PRO A 40 10.54 -8.23 11.19
C PRO A 40 11.78 -7.47 11.68
N ILE A 41 12.71 -8.19 12.29
CA ILE A 41 13.95 -7.55 12.80
C ILE A 41 14.83 -7.01 11.68
N GLU A 42 14.70 -7.56 10.48
CA GLU A 42 15.50 -7.18 9.31
C GLU A 42 15.03 -5.87 8.67
N ASP A 43 13.79 -5.44 8.90
CA ASP A 43 13.27 -4.19 8.32
C ASP A 43 13.92 -2.96 8.93
N LEU A 44 14.53 -2.15 8.07
CA LEU A 44 15.25 -0.92 8.43
C LEU A 44 14.55 0.35 7.92
N MET A 45 13.38 0.22 7.29
CA MET A 45 12.63 1.36 6.76
C MET A 45 11.42 1.69 7.65
N VAL A 46 10.39 0.89 7.59
CA VAL A 46 9.17 1.10 8.39
C VAL A 46 9.42 0.81 9.87
N GLY A 47 10.01 -0.36 10.19
CA GLY A 47 10.35 -0.74 11.56
C GLY A 47 11.30 0.23 12.24
N LYS A 48 12.26 0.82 11.51
CA LYS A 48 13.12 1.87 12.05
C LYS A 48 12.34 3.15 12.38
N LYS A 49 11.40 3.58 11.53
CA LYS A 49 10.57 4.77 11.79
C LYS A 49 9.68 4.54 13.02
N LEU A 50 9.02 3.38 13.13
CA LEU A 50 8.24 3.00 14.31
C LEU A 50 9.09 3.05 15.59
N GLY A 51 10.24 2.41 15.60
CA GLY A 51 11.13 2.37 16.77
C GLY A 51 11.80 3.69 17.15
N SER A 52 12.00 4.61 16.20
CA SER A 52 12.68 5.89 16.48
C SER A 52 11.73 7.07 16.67
N LYS A 53 10.55 7.05 16.04
CA LYS A 53 9.57 8.15 16.08
C LYS A 53 8.30 7.79 16.86
N GLY A 54 8.06 6.49 17.13
CA GLY A 54 6.82 6.03 17.74
C GLY A 54 5.57 6.21 16.88
N GLU A 55 5.75 6.48 15.57
CA GLU A 55 4.64 6.69 14.63
C GLU A 55 5.07 6.45 13.18
N TYR A 56 4.09 6.13 12.33
CA TYR A 56 4.25 5.99 10.90
C TYR A 56 3.00 6.49 10.16
N ASN A 57 3.16 7.38 9.19
CA ASN A 57 2.11 7.93 8.32
C ASN A 57 0.87 8.48 9.08
N MET A 58 1.09 9.11 10.25
CA MET A 58 -0.03 9.62 11.06
C MET A 58 -0.75 10.82 10.40
N SER A 59 -0.08 11.58 9.53
CA SER A 59 -0.71 12.68 8.79
C SER A 59 -1.72 12.17 7.75
N GLU A 60 -1.38 11.07 7.07
CA GLU A 60 -2.24 10.37 6.11
C GLU A 60 -3.45 9.77 6.83
N ILE A 61 -3.21 9.05 7.94
CA ILE A 61 -4.28 8.49 8.77
C ILE A 61 -5.26 9.58 9.21
N ASN A 62 -4.73 10.72 9.67
CA ASN A 62 -5.57 11.85 10.09
C ASN A 62 -6.37 12.46 8.94
N THR A 63 -5.86 12.43 7.73
CA THR A 63 -6.61 12.90 6.56
C THR A 63 -7.67 11.90 6.14
N ILE A 64 -7.31 10.61 6.03
CA ILE A 64 -8.21 9.55 5.56
C ILE A 64 -9.41 9.38 6.51
N LYS A 65 -9.18 9.42 7.84
CA LYS A 65 -10.26 9.24 8.84
C LYS A 65 -11.41 10.24 8.68
N ASP A 66 -11.13 11.45 8.15
CA ASP A 66 -12.17 12.49 7.97
C ASP A 66 -13.16 12.14 6.84
N TYR A 67 -12.83 11.15 5.99
CA TYR A 67 -13.68 10.62 4.93
C TYR A 67 -14.43 9.34 5.35
N ILE A 68 -14.07 8.76 6.50
CA ILE A 68 -14.65 7.50 7.01
C ILE A 68 -15.85 7.81 7.92
N LYS A 69 -16.95 7.10 7.73
CA LYS A 69 -18.11 7.09 8.63
C LYS A 69 -18.14 5.82 9.46
N PRO A 70 -18.72 5.84 10.68
CA PRO A 70 -18.79 4.67 11.55
C PRO A 70 -19.48 3.43 10.94
N THR A 71 -20.35 3.63 9.96
CA THR A 71 -21.08 2.57 9.25
C THR A 71 -20.39 2.05 8.00
N ASP A 72 -19.22 2.57 7.67
CA ASP A 72 -18.53 2.22 6.43
C ASP A 72 -17.83 0.85 6.51
N THR A 73 -17.79 0.17 5.37
CA THR A 73 -16.81 -0.87 5.08
C THR A 73 -15.68 -0.27 4.24
N ILE A 74 -14.44 -0.40 4.72
CA ILE A 74 -13.26 0.14 4.05
C ILE A 74 -12.43 -1.02 3.49
N TYR A 75 -12.04 -0.91 2.21
CA TYR A 75 -11.10 -1.84 1.60
C TYR A 75 -9.69 -1.26 1.65
N ILE A 76 -8.74 -2.04 2.20
CA ILE A 76 -7.32 -1.67 2.23
C ILE A 76 -6.54 -2.70 1.42
N VAL A 77 -5.98 -2.26 0.31
CA VAL A 77 -5.21 -3.07 -0.63
C VAL A 77 -3.72 -2.72 -0.45
N GLY A 78 -2.94 -3.67 0.06
CA GLY A 78 -1.59 -3.43 0.55
C GLY A 78 -1.59 -3.05 2.03
N VAL A 79 -2.07 -3.96 2.89
CA VAL A 79 -2.23 -3.69 4.34
C VAL A 79 -0.89 -3.60 5.06
N HIS A 80 0.12 -4.29 4.54
CA HIS A 80 1.41 -4.43 5.19
C HIS A 80 1.26 -4.99 6.62
N TRP A 81 1.88 -4.41 7.65
CA TRP A 81 1.74 -4.86 9.06
C TRP A 81 0.55 -4.26 9.79
N GLY A 82 -0.33 -3.53 9.09
CA GLY A 82 -1.50 -2.89 9.66
C GLY A 82 -1.22 -1.52 10.28
N THR A 83 -0.10 -0.87 9.97
CA THR A 83 0.25 0.44 10.52
C THR A 83 -0.79 1.52 10.21
N LEU A 84 -1.51 1.38 9.09
CA LEU A 84 -2.61 2.25 8.70
C LEU A 84 -3.96 1.62 9.07
N LEU A 85 -4.11 0.31 8.87
CA LEU A 85 -5.35 -0.42 9.14
C LEU A 85 -5.78 -0.33 10.62
N ILE A 86 -4.85 -0.59 11.57
CA ILE A 86 -5.16 -0.65 13.00
C ILE A 86 -5.75 0.66 13.53
N PRO A 87 -5.17 1.84 13.29
CA PRO A 87 -5.80 3.08 13.71
C PRO A 87 -7.11 3.38 12.98
N LEU A 88 -7.23 3.09 11.67
CA LEU A 88 -8.44 3.38 10.89
C LEU A 88 -9.61 2.44 11.21
N SER A 89 -9.35 1.19 11.60
CA SER A 89 -10.40 0.25 11.99
C SER A 89 -11.29 0.72 13.13
N LYS A 90 -10.84 1.70 13.91
CA LYS A 90 -11.58 2.31 15.02
C LYS A 90 -12.68 3.29 14.57
N TYR A 91 -12.66 3.69 13.30
CA TYR A 91 -13.55 4.72 12.74
C TYR A 91 -14.60 4.18 11.78
N CYS A 92 -14.57 2.87 11.48
CA CYS A 92 -15.48 2.21 10.54
C CYS A 92 -16.11 0.96 11.15
N GLU A 93 -17.18 0.48 10.52
CA GLU A 93 -17.84 -0.77 10.93
C GLU A 93 -16.96 -1.97 10.61
N LYS A 94 -16.37 -2.01 9.41
CA LYS A 94 -15.60 -3.15 8.93
C LYS A 94 -14.42 -2.73 8.04
N VAL A 95 -13.33 -3.47 8.13
CA VAL A 95 -12.22 -3.39 7.18
C VAL A 95 -12.06 -4.72 6.46
N VAL A 96 -11.90 -4.66 5.14
CA VAL A 96 -11.47 -5.77 4.30
C VAL A 96 -10.05 -5.49 3.82
N GLY A 97 -9.11 -6.34 4.18
CA GLY A 97 -7.69 -6.13 3.90
C GLY A 97 -7.09 -7.19 2.98
N TYR A 98 -6.28 -6.76 2.01
CA TYR A 98 -5.51 -7.63 1.12
C TYR A 98 -4.02 -7.39 1.32
N GLU A 99 -3.26 -8.45 1.61
CA GLU A 99 -1.80 -8.43 1.73
C GLU A 99 -1.22 -9.65 1.02
N ALA A 100 -0.37 -9.39 0.03
CA ALA A 100 0.15 -10.45 -0.85
C ALA A 100 1.28 -11.26 -0.23
N ASN A 101 2.16 -10.61 0.56
CA ASN A 101 3.35 -11.24 1.13
C ASN A 101 2.98 -12.10 2.36
N PRO A 102 3.11 -13.43 2.33
CA PRO A 102 2.71 -14.28 3.45
C PRO A 102 3.52 -14.00 4.73
N LYS A 103 4.78 -13.59 4.64
CA LYS A 103 5.57 -13.19 5.82
C LYS A 103 5.04 -11.91 6.44
N THR A 104 4.67 -10.93 5.63
CA THR A 104 4.03 -9.68 6.07
C THR A 104 2.66 -9.96 6.65
N PHE A 105 1.88 -10.83 6.00
CA PHE A 105 0.56 -11.27 6.46
C PHE A 105 0.58 -11.91 7.84
N PHE A 106 1.57 -12.75 8.13
CA PHE A 106 1.78 -13.33 9.48
C PHE A 106 1.95 -12.25 10.56
N PHE A 107 2.75 -11.22 10.29
CA PHE A 107 2.91 -10.08 11.22
C PHE A 107 1.62 -9.26 11.33
N LEU A 108 0.88 -9.09 10.23
CA LEU A 108 -0.40 -8.40 10.23
C LEU A 108 -1.42 -9.09 11.14
N GLU A 109 -1.62 -10.40 11.00
CA GLU A 109 -2.52 -11.18 11.86
C GLU A 109 -2.10 -11.08 13.36
N THR A 110 -0.79 -11.21 13.62
CA THR A 110 -0.23 -11.03 14.96
C THR A 110 -0.57 -9.64 15.52
N ASN A 111 -0.44 -8.60 14.70
CA ASN A 111 -0.72 -7.22 15.11
C ASN A 111 -2.20 -6.97 15.38
N LEU A 112 -3.10 -7.55 14.58
CA LEU A 112 -4.54 -7.48 14.88
C LEU A 112 -4.86 -8.13 16.23
N LEU A 113 -4.29 -9.30 16.51
CA LEU A 113 -4.48 -10.02 17.76
C LEU A 113 -3.99 -9.22 18.98
N ILE A 114 -2.76 -8.68 18.91
CA ILE A 114 -2.16 -7.89 20.01
C ILE A 114 -2.99 -6.63 20.30
N ASN A 115 -3.55 -5.99 19.26
CA ASN A 115 -4.37 -4.80 19.40
C ASN A 115 -5.86 -5.11 19.65
N LYS A 116 -6.25 -6.38 19.72
CA LYS A 116 -7.64 -6.83 19.94
C LYS A 116 -8.61 -6.28 18.89
N ILE A 117 -8.18 -6.21 17.64
CA ILE A 117 -9.01 -5.75 16.52
C ILE A 117 -9.86 -6.92 16.02
N SER A 118 -11.17 -6.76 15.97
CA SER A 118 -12.13 -7.83 15.62
C SER A 118 -13.01 -7.51 14.40
N ASN A 119 -13.02 -6.27 13.94
CA ASN A 119 -13.83 -5.83 12.80
C ASN A 119 -13.08 -5.86 11.46
N VAL A 120 -12.11 -6.76 11.31
CA VAL A 120 -11.25 -6.89 10.13
C VAL A 120 -11.36 -8.27 9.53
N LEU A 121 -11.52 -8.34 8.22
CA LEU A 121 -11.42 -9.56 7.42
C LEU A 121 -10.19 -9.45 6.51
N LEU A 122 -9.27 -10.41 6.63
CA LEU A 122 -8.00 -10.40 5.88
C LEU A 122 -7.95 -11.49 4.82
N PHE A 123 -7.29 -11.17 3.70
CA PHE A 123 -6.99 -12.11 2.63
C PHE A 123 -5.50 -12.04 2.26
N ASN A 124 -4.82 -13.20 2.26
CA ASN A 124 -3.44 -13.31 1.81
C ASN A 124 -3.38 -13.44 0.28
N ASN A 125 -3.77 -12.40 -0.41
CA ASN A 125 -3.85 -12.32 -1.86
C ASN A 125 -3.27 -11.00 -2.37
N ALA A 126 -2.66 -11.05 -3.56
CA ALA A 126 -2.42 -9.85 -4.35
C ALA A 126 -3.72 -9.41 -5.04
N ALA A 127 -3.93 -8.10 -5.16
CA ALA A 127 -5.01 -7.56 -5.98
C ALA A 127 -4.53 -7.39 -7.43
N GLY A 128 -5.37 -7.71 -8.41
CA GLY A 128 -5.04 -7.54 -9.81
C GLY A 128 -6.24 -7.69 -10.74
N ASP A 129 -5.96 -7.86 -12.02
CA ASP A 129 -6.92 -7.90 -13.12
C ASP A 129 -7.70 -9.21 -13.24
N ALA A 130 -7.16 -10.30 -12.69
CA ALA A 130 -7.76 -11.64 -12.75
C ALA A 130 -7.25 -12.55 -11.65
N SER A 131 -7.97 -13.65 -11.39
CA SER A 131 -7.52 -14.71 -10.48
C SER A 131 -6.45 -15.57 -11.15
N LYS A 132 -5.21 -15.46 -10.68
CA LYS A 132 -4.03 -16.16 -11.23
C LYS A 132 -2.88 -16.20 -10.22
N LYS A 133 -1.87 -17.03 -10.49
CA LYS A 133 -0.62 -16.98 -9.74
C LYS A 133 0.34 -15.95 -10.34
N MET A 134 1.01 -15.21 -9.46
CA MET A 134 1.96 -14.16 -9.85
C MET A 134 3.29 -14.29 -9.12
N LYS A 135 4.40 -13.97 -9.83
CA LYS A 135 5.71 -13.83 -9.20
C LYS A 135 5.76 -12.53 -8.41
N PHE A 136 6.26 -12.62 -7.19
CA PHE A 136 6.30 -11.52 -6.23
C PHE A 136 7.69 -11.40 -5.62
N TYR A 137 8.23 -10.19 -5.54
CA TYR A 137 9.52 -9.87 -4.90
C TYR A 137 9.27 -9.48 -3.45
N THR A 138 9.86 -10.26 -2.51
CA THR A 138 9.78 -9.98 -1.08
C THR A 138 11.03 -9.23 -0.64
N SER A 139 10.93 -7.90 -0.52
CA SER A 139 12.00 -7.06 0.01
C SER A 139 12.21 -7.31 1.50
N ILE A 140 13.45 -7.50 1.93
CA ILE A 140 13.81 -7.85 3.31
C ILE A 140 14.06 -6.57 4.13
N ILE A 141 14.84 -5.64 3.58
CA ILE A 141 15.25 -4.41 4.26
C ILE A 141 14.15 -3.36 4.29
N ASN A 142 13.31 -3.37 3.27
CA ASN A 142 12.13 -2.51 3.11
C ASN A 142 10.93 -3.38 2.76
N SER A 143 10.33 -4.02 3.75
CA SER A 143 9.20 -4.93 3.51
C SER A 143 8.00 -4.25 2.84
N GLY A 144 7.79 -2.95 3.09
CA GLY A 144 6.80 -2.14 2.39
C GLY A 144 7.09 -1.97 0.89
N GLY A 145 8.32 -2.16 0.44
CA GLY A 145 8.68 -2.15 -0.98
C GLY A 145 8.54 -3.49 -1.71
N SER A 146 7.94 -4.50 -1.07
CA SER A 146 7.63 -5.79 -1.72
C SER A 146 6.55 -5.60 -2.79
N LYS A 147 6.69 -6.26 -3.95
CA LYS A 147 5.83 -5.97 -5.12
C LYS A 147 5.72 -7.16 -6.07
N ILE A 148 4.74 -7.15 -6.94
CA ILE A 148 4.73 -8.07 -8.09
C ILE A 148 6.02 -7.88 -8.89
N LYS A 149 6.52 -8.97 -9.48
CA LYS A 149 7.75 -8.89 -10.28
C LYS A 149 7.58 -7.84 -11.38
N PRO A 150 8.43 -6.79 -11.43
CA PRO A 150 8.36 -5.76 -12.46
C PRO A 150 8.49 -6.33 -13.87
N LYS A 151 7.82 -5.75 -14.85
CA LYS A 151 8.00 -6.08 -16.27
C LYS A 151 9.38 -5.63 -16.79
N ILE A 152 9.87 -4.51 -16.25
CA ILE A 152 11.19 -3.96 -16.58
C ILE A 152 12.07 -4.04 -15.33
N ASP A 153 13.07 -4.90 -15.35
CA ASP A 153 14.01 -5.04 -14.25
C ASP A 153 14.89 -3.79 -14.10
N LYS A 154 14.93 -3.24 -12.90
CA LYS A 154 15.80 -2.13 -12.51
C LYS A 154 16.54 -2.47 -11.23
N GLN A 155 17.79 -2.03 -11.12
CA GLN A 155 18.62 -2.25 -9.92
C GLN A 155 17.94 -1.78 -8.62
N MET A 156 17.06 -0.80 -8.71
CA MET A 156 16.33 -0.26 -7.56
C MET A 156 15.28 -1.22 -6.98
N TYR A 157 14.85 -2.23 -7.72
CA TYR A 157 13.88 -3.23 -7.28
C TYR A 157 14.52 -4.50 -6.71
N VAL A 158 15.83 -4.69 -6.93
CA VAL A 158 16.58 -5.90 -6.54
C VAL A 158 17.79 -5.58 -5.66
N TYR A 159 17.85 -4.39 -5.08
CA TYR A 159 19.03 -3.92 -4.33
C TYR A 159 19.31 -4.70 -3.05
N ASP A 160 18.31 -5.33 -2.46
CA ASP A 160 18.40 -6.13 -1.23
C ASP A 160 18.31 -7.63 -1.48
N ASP A 161 18.47 -8.06 -2.75
CA ASP A 161 18.34 -9.43 -3.22
C ASP A 161 17.02 -10.06 -2.75
N PRO A 162 15.86 -9.52 -3.18
CA PRO A 162 14.56 -10.00 -2.74
C PRO A 162 14.34 -11.43 -3.18
N ASP A 163 13.77 -12.24 -2.30
CA ASP A 163 13.30 -13.55 -2.70
C ASP A 163 12.15 -13.43 -3.71
N THR A 164 12.12 -14.33 -4.68
CA THR A 164 11.00 -14.43 -5.61
C THR A 164 10.10 -15.58 -5.16
N ILE A 165 8.88 -15.25 -4.77
CA ILE A 165 7.85 -16.22 -4.41
C ILE A 165 6.70 -16.19 -5.42
N GLU A 166 5.82 -17.17 -5.35
CA GLU A 166 4.55 -17.18 -6.07
C GLU A 166 3.43 -16.83 -5.09
N VAL A 167 2.55 -15.90 -5.47
CA VAL A 167 1.39 -15.48 -4.69
C VAL A 167 0.11 -15.63 -5.51
N ASP A 168 -1.00 -15.87 -4.83
CA ASP A 168 -2.32 -15.89 -5.46
C ASP A 168 -2.82 -14.46 -5.63
N MET A 169 -3.14 -14.10 -6.87
CA MET A 169 -3.75 -12.82 -7.25
C MET A 169 -5.24 -13.01 -7.49
N VAL A 170 -6.05 -12.03 -7.12
CA VAL A 170 -7.50 -12.03 -7.30
C VAL A 170 -7.98 -10.71 -7.93
N ALA A 171 -9.01 -10.79 -8.76
CA ALA A 171 -9.81 -9.63 -9.14
C ALA A 171 -10.79 -9.34 -8.00
N ILE A 172 -10.70 -8.15 -7.39
CA ILE A 172 -11.46 -7.82 -6.16
C ILE A 172 -12.98 -7.87 -6.42
N ASP A 173 -13.47 -7.48 -7.60
CA ASP A 173 -14.89 -7.56 -7.95
C ASP A 173 -15.44 -9.00 -7.90
N GLU A 174 -14.69 -9.96 -8.42
CA GLU A 174 -15.06 -11.38 -8.37
C GLU A 174 -14.91 -11.96 -6.96
N HIS A 175 -13.79 -11.62 -6.33
CA HIS A 175 -13.46 -12.11 -5.00
C HIS A 175 -14.45 -11.62 -3.94
N SER A 176 -14.88 -10.36 -4.01
CA SER A 176 -15.89 -9.81 -3.11
C SER A 176 -17.25 -10.49 -3.26
N LYS A 177 -17.68 -10.76 -4.48
CA LYS A 177 -18.92 -11.51 -4.75
C LYS A 177 -18.85 -12.94 -4.22
N THR A 178 -17.76 -13.66 -4.49
CA THR A 178 -17.57 -15.05 -4.05
C THR A 178 -17.58 -15.19 -2.54
N ASN A 179 -17.03 -14.20 -1.83
CA ASN A 179 -16.95 -14.18 -0.37
C ASN A 179 -18.07 -13.41 0.33
N ASN A 180 -19.09 -12.95 -0.42
CA ASN A 180 -20.23 -12.17 0.08
C ASN A 180 -19.76 -10.95 0.92
N LEU A 181 -18.77 -10.21 0.43
CA LEU A 181 -18.26 -9.05 1.11
C LEU A 181 -19.20 -7.85 0.95
N ASN A 182 -19.24 -6.98 1.97
CA ASN A 182 -19.98 -5.73 1.88
C ASN A 182 -19.38 -4.82 0.80
N GLU A 183 -20.19 -3.93 0.22
CA GLU A 183 -19.69 -2.88 -0.66
C GLU A 183 -18.69 -1.97 0.06
N ALA A 184 -17.62 -1.59 -0.64
CA ALA A 184 -16.64 -0.66 -0.11
C ALA A 184 -17.15 0.78 -0.21
N GLN A 185 -17.25 1.50 0.91
CA GLN A 185 -17.51 2.93 0.92
C GLN A 185 -16.23 3.76 0.79
N GLY A 186 -15.08 3.17 1.05
CA GLY A 186 -13.78 3.79 0.85
C GLY A 186 -12.71 2.75 0.51
N ILE A 187 -11.73 3.18 -0.28
CA ILE A 187 -10.63 2.34 -0.73
C ILE A 187 -9.32 3.04 -0.38
N ILE A 188 -8.37 2.27 0.13
CA ILE A 188 -7.00 2.72 0.38
C ILE A 188 -6.09 1.72 -0.34
N MET A 189 -5.20 2.21 -1.20
CA MET A 189 -4.38 1.35 -2.05
C MET A 189 -2.94 1.84 -2.12
N ASP A 190 -2.01 0.96 -1.72
CA ASP A 190 -0.57 1.14 -1.80
C ASP A 190 0.05 -0.26 -1.99
N ILE A 191 0.34 -0.63 -3.24
CA ILE A 191 0.80 -1.97 -3.65
C ILE A 191 2.01 -1.94 -4.58
N GLU A 192 2.76 -0.83 -4.52
CA GLU A 192 4.09 -0.73 -5.07
C GLU A 192 4.17 -1.05 -6.59
N GLY A 193 3.18 -0.54 -7.35
CA GLY A 193 3.15 -0.59 -8.82
C GLY A 193 2.15 -1.59 -9.43
N ALA A 194 1.38 -2.32 -8.61
CA ALA A 194 0.30 -3.18 -9.07
C ALA A 194 -1.05 -2.47 -9.14
N GLU A 195 -1.13 -1.18 -8.78
CA GLU A 195 -2.35 -0.37 -8.69
C GLU A 195 -3.14 -0.43 -9.99
N TYR A 196 -2.48 -0.34 -11.14
CA TYR A 196 -3.14 -0.41 -12.46
C TYR A 196 -3.90 -1.72 -12.66
N TYR A 197 -3.29 -2.87 -12.29
CA TYR A 197 -3.96 -4.16 -12.41
C TYR A 197 -5.09 -4.31 -11.39
N ALA A 198 -4.90 -3.83 -10.16
CA ALA A 198 -5.93 -3.88 -9.12
C ALA A 198 -7.16 -3.06 -9.54
N LEU A 199 -6.96 -1.86 -10.09
CA LEU A 199 -8.04 -1.00 -10.60
C LEU A 199 -8.84 -1.68 -11.71
N GLN A 200 -8.20 -2.42 -12.60
CA GLN A 200 -8.89 -3.19 -13.65
C GLN A 200 -9.77 -4.30 -13.07
N GLY A 201 -9.38 -4.92 -11.95
CA GLY A 201 -10.12 -5.99 -11.29
C GLY A 201 -11.12 -5.55 -10.22
N MET A 202 -11.35 -4.22 -10.04
CA MET A 202 -12.22 -3.68 -9.00
C MET A 202 -13.14 -2.54 -9.45
N THR A 203 -13.55 -2.55 -10.70
CA THR A 203 -14.36 -1.48 -11.32
C THR A 203 -15.70 -1.28 -10.62
N SER A 204 -16.35 -2.36 -10.18
CA SER A 204 -17.62 -2.29 -9.43
C SER A 204 -17.41 -1.72 -8.03
N VAL A 205 -16.31 -2.10 -7.37
CA VAL A 205 -15.93 -1.59 -6.05
C VAL A 205 -15.58 -0.11 -6.12
N LEU A 206 -14.83 0.34 -7.15
CA LEU A 206 -14.56 1.76 -7.40
C LEU A 206 -15.84 2.56 -7.56
N LYS A 207 -16.78 2.07 -8.37
CA LYS A 207 -18.07 2.75 -8.64
C LYS A 207 -18.92 2.92 -7.37
N ALA A 208 -18.85 1.97 -6.44
CA ALA A 208 -19.61 2.01 -5.18
C ALA A 208 -18.97 2.92 -4.12
N SER A 209 -17.67 3.17 -4.23
CA SER A 209 -16.91 3.89 -3.21
C SER A 209 -17.10 5.42 -3.30
N ARG A 210 -17.02 6.07 -2.14
CA ARG A 210 -17.10 7.53 -1.99
C ARG A 210 -15.73 8.20 -2.04
N PHE A 211 -14.68 7.45 -1.72
CA PHE A 211 -13.30 7.94 -1.80
C PHE A 211 -12.32 6.81 -2.14
N LEU A 212 -11.23 7.18 -2.77
CA LEU A 212 -10.04 6.38 -3.03
C LEU A 212 -8.81 7.15 -2.59
N TYR A 213 -8.04 6.60 -1.66
CA TYR A 213 -6.68 7.03 -1.35
C TYR A 213 -5.71 6.09 -2.04
N ILE A 214 -4.83 6.61 -2.90
CA ILE A 214 -3.95 5.77 -3.73
C ILE A 214 -2.55 6.38 -3.85
N GLU A 215 -1.52 5.53 -3.74
CA GLU A 215 -0.14 5.91 -4.01
C GLU A 215 0.07 6.09 -5.51
N TYR A 216 0.74 7.19 -5.89
CA TYR A 216 1.18 7.45 -7.26
C TYR A 216 2.71 7.55 -7.30
N VAL A 217 3.34 6.57 -7.93
CA VAL A 217 4.79 6.51 -8.16
C VAL A 217 5.06 6.34 -9.65
N PRO A 218 5.52 7.39 -10.37
CA PRO A 218 5.69 7.33 -11.83
C PRO A 218 6.52 6.15 -12.31
N HIS A 219 7.66 5.87 -11.68
CA HIS A 219 8.52 4.76 -12.10
C HIS A 219 7.91 3.38 -11.84
N HIS A 220 6.90 3.25 -10.96
CA HIS A 220 6.13 2.02 -10.79
C HIS A 220 5.22 1.78 -11.99
N LEU A 221 4.49 2.81 -12.46
CA LEU A 221 3.67 2.71 -13.67
C LEU A 221 4.53 2.36 -14.89
N GLU A 222 5.71 2.98 -15.03
CA GLU A 222 6.61 2.75 -16.14
C GLU A 222 7.24 1.36 -16.16
N ASN A 223 7.63 0.82 -14.99
CA ASN A 223 8.46 -0.37 -14.93
C ASN A 223 7.74 -1.61 -14.38
N VAL A 224 6.75 -1.45 -13.49
CA VAL A 224 6.02 -2.58 -12.91
C VAL A 224 4.82 -2.93 -13.78
N SER A 225 3.93 -1.97 -14.05
CA SER A 225 2.73 -2.20 -14.85
C SER A 225 2.91 -1.88 -16.35
N CYS A 226 3.89 -1.06 -16.74
CA CYS A 226 4.14 -0.58 -18.12
C CYS A 226 2.89 0.09 -18.69
N THR A 227 2.33 1.05 -17.96
CA THR A 227 1.15 1.82 -18.36
C THR A 227 1.43 3.32 -18.38
N SER A 228 0.64 4.07 -19.15
CA SER A 228 0.71 5.54 -19.19
C SER A 228 -0.05 6.16 -18.01
N ASN A 229 0.19 7.44 -17.72
CA ASN A 229 -0.62 8.20 -16.77
C ASN A 229 -2.08 8.27 -17.22
N GLU A 230 -2.29 8.50 -18.51
CA GLU A 230 -3.60 8.62 -19.13
C GLU A 230 -4.41 7.34 -18.95
N ASP A 231 -3.83 6.17 -19.23
CA ASP A 231 -4.49 4.87 -19.07
C ASP A 231 -4.78 4.59 -17.58
N PHE A 232 -3.81 4.88 -16.70
CA PHE A 232 -3.97 4.68 -15.26
C PHE A 232 -5.12 5.52 -14.70
N PHE A 233 -5.10 6.83 -14.94
CA PHE A 233 -6.12 7.73 -14.39
C PHE A 233 -7.47 7.61 -15.10
N SER A 234 -7.52 7.09 -16.34
CA SER A 234 -8.79 6.78 -17.01
C SER A 234 -9.67 5.79 -16.25
N LEU A 235 -9.05 4.92 -15.42
CA LEU A 235 -9.76 3.98 -14.55
C LEU A 235 -10.32 4.64 -13.27
N ILE A 236 -9.82 5.81 -12.89
CA ILE A 236 -10.16 6.48 -11.62
C ILE A 236 -11.10 7.68 -11.84
N LEU A 237 -10.73 8.57 -12.76
CA LEU A 237 -11.40 9.86 -12.96
C LEU A 237 -12.92 9.79 -13.19
N PRO A 238 -13.49 8.74 -13.85
CA PRO A 238 -14.93 8.63 -14.03
C PRO A 238 -15.74 8.41 -12.75
N HIS A 239 -15.07 8.09 -11.63
CA HIS A 239 -15.74 7.66 -10.40
C HIS A 239 -15.75 8.73 -9.30
N TYR A 240 -14.94 9.80 -9.44
CA TYR A 240 -14.77 10.81 -8.38
C TYR A 240 -14.83 12.24 -8.92
N ASN A 241 -15.28 13.17 -8.07
CA ASN A 241 -15.46 14.58 -8.42
C ASN A 241 -14.22 15.42 -8.10
N THR A 242 -13.43 15.02 -7.13
CA THR A 242 -12.27 15.79 -6.66
C THR A 242 -11.03 14.93 -6.52
N ALA A 243 -9.85 15.54 -6.71
CA ALA A 243 -8.54 14.93 -6.44
C ALA A 243 -7.70 15.90 -5.62
N ARG A 244 -7.17 15.45 -4.48
CA ARG A 244 -6.30 16.20 -3.57
C ARG A 244 -4.97 15.48 -3.40
N PHE A 245 -3.87 16.22 -3.55
CA PHE A 245 -2.51 15.72 -3.35
C PHE A 245 -2.09 15.86 -1.87
N MET A 246 -1.36 14.85 -1.37
CA MET A 246 -1.00 14.79 0.05
C MET A 246 0.29 15.55 0.36
N ASN A 247 1.27 15.56 -0.55
CA ASN A 247 2.53 16.30 -0.37
C ASN A 247 2.37 17.80 -0.64
N ASP A 248 1.48 18.18 -1.58
CA ASP A 248 1.12 19.58 -1.81
C ASP A 248 -0.38 19.77 -1.66
N ARG A 249 -0.82 20.02 -0.42
CA ARG A 249 -2.24 20.19 -0.06
C ARG A 249 -2.92 21.40 -0.72
N SER A 250 -2.16 22.31 -1.33
CA SER A 250 -2.72 23.41 -2.14
C SER A 250 -3.24 22.90 -3.49
N LYS A 251 -2.81 21.71 -3.93
CA LYS A 251 -3.25 21.07 -5.17
C LYS A 251 -4.50 20.24 -4.93
N CYS A 252 -5.61 20.83 -5.31
CA CYS A 252 -6.93 20.22 -5.31
C CYS A 252 -7.62 20.55 -6.63
N PHE A 253 -8.09 19.52 -7.33
CA PHE A 253 -8.70 19.65 -8.66
C PHE A 253 -10.16 19.20 -8.60
N ASN A 254 -11.05 19.93 -9.26
CA ASN A 254 -12.39 19.47 -9.59
C ASN A 254 -12.29 18.68 -10.89
N ILE A 255 -12.40 17.34 -10.80
CA ILE A 255 -12.14 16.44 -11.94
C ILE A 255 -13.10 16.69 -13.11
N MET A 256 -14.35 17.07 -12.83
CA MET A 256 -15.32 17.33 -13.90
C MET A 256 -14.95 18.54 -14.78
N ASN A 257 -14.24 19.53 -14.20
CA ASN A 257 -13.89 20.76 -14.90
C ASN A 257 -12.40 20.87 -15.24
N ASP A 258 -11.54 20.23 -14.44
CA ASP A 258 -10.09 20.44 -14.43
C ASP A 258 -9.29 19.18 -14.76
N SER A 259 -9.89 18.17 -15.42
CA SER A 259 -9.23 16.90 -15.72
C SER A 259 -7.92 17.06 -16.49
N ASP A 260 -7.87 17.98 -17.47
CA ASP A 260 -6.66 18.26 -18.24
C ASP A 260 -5.59 18.93 -17.37
N MET A 261 -5.98 19.83 -16.46
CA MET A 261 -5.07 20.48 -15.52
C MET A 261 -4.51 19.46 -14.50
N PHE A 262 -5.35 18.53 -14.06
CA PHE A 262 -4.93 17.42 -13.20
C PHE A 262 -3.88 16.56 -13.91
N LEU A 263 -4.16 16.08 -15.13
CA LEU A 263 -3.19 15.27 -15.92
C LEU A 263 -1.92 16.04 -16.23
N SER A 264 -2.01 17.34 -16.53
CA SER A 264 -0.84 18.20 -16.71
C SER A 264 0.02 18.24 -15.43
N TYR A 265 -0.58 18.36 -14.26
CA TYR A 265 0.13 18.34 -12.98
C TYR A 265 0.77 16.97 -12.70
N ILE A 266 0.06 15.88 -12.96
CA ILE A 266 0.60 14.51 -12.89
C ILE A 266 1.86 14.37 -13.77
N ASN A 267 1.84 14.90 -14.99
CA ASN A 267 3.01 14.83 -15.88
C ASN A 267 4.18 15.67 -15.34
N THR A 268 3.93 16.79 -14.65
CA THR A 268 5.01 17.54 -13.96
C THR A 268 5.65 16.73 -12.82
N LEU A 269 4.87 15.93 -12.08
CA LEU A 269 5.41 15.02 -11.06
C LEU A 269 6.26 13.93 -11.70
N LYS A 270 5.78 13.33 -12.78
CA LYS A 270 6.49 12.30 -13.54
C LYS A 270 7.85 12.84 -14.04
N ASP A 271 7.86 13.99 -14.70
CA ASP A 271 9.07 14.61 -15.25
C ASP A 271 10.08 14.96 -14.14
N ALA A 272 9.59 15.33 -12.96
CA ALA A 272 10.41 15.58 -11.79
C ALA A 272 10.84 14.30 -11.03
N GLY A 273 10.34 13.12 -11.41
CA GLY A 273 10.57 11.85 -10.71
C GLY A 273 10.04 11.86 -9.28
N LYS A 274 8.95 12.58 -9.03
CA LYS A 274 8.32 12.72 -7.71
C LYS A 274 7.09 11.82 -7.60
N SER A 275 6.95 11.17 -6.45
CA SER A 275 5.74 10.45 -6.04
C SER A 275 4.86 11.32 -5.16
N ASP A 276 3.58 11.00 -5.12
CA ASP A 276 2.61 11.58 -4.19
C ASP A 276 1.53 10.54 -3.88
N ASP A 277 0.82 10.74 -2.78
CA ASP A 277 -0.44 10.07 -2.51
C ASP A 277 -1.58 10.98 -2.94
N ILE A 278 -2.61 10.42 -3.54
CA ILE A 278 -3.75 11.18 -4.06
C ILE A 278 -5.03 10.67 -3.42
N LEU A 279 -5.81 11.59 -2.87
CA LEU A 279 -7.14 11.32 -2.34
C LEU A 279 -8.19 11.81 -3.34
N PHE A 280 -8.89 10.86 -3.96
CA PHE A 280 -10.07 11.11 -4.79
C PHE A 280 -11.33 10.98 -3.95
N ALA A 281 -12.32 11.87 -4.15
CA ALA A 281 -13.58 11.85 -3.41
C ALA A 281 -14.76 12.45 -4.19
N ASN A 282 -15.98 12.07 -3.76
CA ASN A 282 -17.27 12.59 -4.21
C ASN A 282 -17.84 13.62 -3.23
#